data_f1bbcb218bd762e5726cf5e734902bdd
#
_entry.id   f1bbcb218bd762e5726cf5e734902bdd
#
_cell.length_a   1.000
_cell.length_b   1.000
_cell.length_c   1.000
_cell.angle_alpha   90.00
_cell.angle_beta   90.00
_cell.angle_gamma   90.00
#
_symmetry.space_group_name_H-M   'P 1'
#
loop_
_entity.id
_entity.type
_entity.pdbx_description
1 polymer ?
#
loop_
_entity_poly.entity_id
_entity_poly.type
_entity_poly.pdbx_seq_one_letter_code
_entity_poly.pdbx_strand_id
1 'polypeptide(L)'
;MEYDFPALYFETTRVCNLKCPTCMTGSNDTRAVKQAVKRQLSFDEIRELVLIPAKRVGVRAIGWSGGEFFTRKDAMDLLRLAGELGYQSKICSNGEVLTREFLQEVKEATRGQLTIAVGLNSIDERNRWSRDAAPEKTLEVLKLCDELGIDRHVIVTISKDNAATFEDTVKYLVERRISYNRSPYVARGSGCDLFRHLAFDREDLEKSFHPALRRHVNGYVSYTPFFLAPELHERVSGGVKNGTVPHNPPIGCWVGTWIALNPEGDVSICPVLLDSLSAGNVRDKPLDRIVSESQVFRNILDRGKLGGKCAKCRYQYTCGGCRAMAYYHTGDYMNEDPTCFFDPVDKSTVCEHEEETSRMFKKYLMVARYVGLYKRPSQ
;
A
#
# COMPACT_ATOMS: atom_id res chain seq x y z
N MET A 1 -16.32 7.39 19.28
CA MET A 1 -16.10 6.72 17.96
C MET A 1 -15.02 5.67 18.18
N GLU A 2 -15.32 4.41 17.92
CA GLU A 2 -14.33 3.34 18.06
C GLU A 2 -13.44 3.37 16.81
N TYR A 3 -12.16 3.65 17.02
CA TYR A 3 -11.17 3.66 15.93
C TYR A 3 -10.76 2.22 15.64
N ASP A 4 -10.86 1.80 14.38
CA ASP A 4 -10.47 0.47 13.93
C ASP A 4 -9.69 0.59 12.62
N PHE A 5 -8.37 0.65 12.74
CA PHE A 5 -7.41 0.69 11.64
C PHE A 5 -6.71 -0.67 11.54
N PRO A 6 -7.18 -1.57 10.69
CA PRO A 6 -6.68 -2.96 10.67
C PRO A 6 -5.20 -3.11 10.29
N ALA A 7 -4.59 -2.11 9.67
CA ALA A 7 -3.20 -2.20 9.23
C ALA A 7 -2.36 -0.98 9.63
N LEU A 8 -1.10 -1.24 9.97
CA LEU A 8 -0.03 -0.26 10.12
C LEU A 8 0.99 -0.48 9.00
N TYR A 9 1.23 0.54 8.17
CA TYR A 9 2.36 0.61 7.26
C TYR A 9 3.51 1.32 7.97
N PHE A 10 4.63 0.64 8.15
CA PHE A 10 5.75 1.19 8.91
C PHE A 10 7.03 1.18 8.08
N GLU A 11 7.50 2.36 7.70
CA GLU A 11 8.86 2.57 7.21
C GLU A 11 9.80 2.57 8.41
N THR A 12 10.52 1.47 8.65
CA THR A 12 11.30 1.27 9.86
C THR A 12 12.70 1.86 9.78
N THR A 13 13.20 2.10 8.58
CA THR A 13 14.53 2.65 8.29
C THR A 13 14.57 3.30 6.92
N ARG A 14 15.50 4.22 6.71
CA ARG A 14 15.81 4.73 5.34
C ARG A 14 17.04 4.08 4.74
N VAL A 15 17.70 3.19 5.46
CA VAL A 15 18.86 2.43 4.93
C VAL A 15 18.39 1.42 3.90
N CYS A 16 19.08 1.34 2.77
CA CYS A 16 18.85 0.34 1.73
C CYS A 16 20.16 -0.08 1.08
N ASN A 17 20.25 -1.33 0.67
CA ASN A 17 21.36 -1.89 -0.09
C ASN A 17 21.25 -1.62 -1.61
N LEU A 18 20.10 -1.12 -2.09
CA LEU A 18 19.87 -0.70 -3.49
C LEU A 18 19.81 0.82 -3.62
N LYS A 19 19.97 1.31 -4.86
CA LYS A 19 20.00 2.74 -5.21
C LYS A 19 18.95 3.08 -6.30
N CYS A 20 17.76 2.53 -6.17
CA CYS A 20 16.67 2.75 -7.12
C CYS A 20 16.48 4.24 -7.44
N PRO A 21 16.55 4.67 -8.71
CA PRO A 21 16.35 6.07 -9.07
C PRO A 21 14.93 6.58 -8.77
N THR A 22 13.97 5.65 -8.69
CA THR A 22 12.55 5.94 -8.44
C THR A 22 12.15 5.74 -6.97
N CYS A 23 13.10 5.73 -6.04
CA CYS A 23 12.88 5.37 -4.65
C CYS A 23 11.96 6.36 -3.92
N MET A 24 10.79 5.90 -3.51
CA MET A 24 9.80 6.69 -2.78
C MET A 24 10.29 7.11 -1.37
N THR A 25 11.17 6.34 -0.75
CA THR A 25 11.69 6.64 0.59
C THR A 25 12.95 7.51 0.58
N GLY A 26 13.51 7.81 -0.60
CA GLY A 26 14.74 8.59 -0.72
C GLY A 26 15.99 7.87 -0.21
N SER A 27 15.98 6.54 -0.18
CA SER A 27 17.08 5.71 0.36
C SER A 27 18.38 5.78 -0.45
N ASN A 28 18.38 6.38 -1.62
CA ASN A 28 19.57 6.64 -2.42
C ASN A 28 20.28 7.96 -2.05
N ASP A 29 19.65 8.88 -1.29
CA ASP A 29 20.30 10.05 -0.72
C ASP A 29 21.10 9.67 0.54
N THR A 30 22.39 9.46 0.37
CA THR A 30 23.29 9.05 1.46
C THR A 30 23.33 10.04 2.62
N ARG A 31 23.17 11.36 2.36
CA ARG A 31 23.20 12.39 3.41
C ARG A 31 21.92 12.35 4.24
N ALA A 32 20.78 12.30 3.59
CA ALA A 32 19.47 12.18 4.24
C ALA A 32 19.38 10.87 5.05
N VAL A 33 19.85 9.75 4.49
CA VAL A 33 19.90 8.45 5.19
C VAL A 33 20.74 8.52 6.45
N LYS A 34 21.96 9.09 6.41
CA LYS A 34 22.82 9.23 7.59
C LYS A 34 22.17 10.06 8.71
N GLN A 35 21.40 11.08 8.38
CA GLN A 35 20.66 11.88 9.34
C GLN A 35 19.46 11.12 9.92
N ALA A 36 18.71 10.43 9.06
CA ALA A 36 17.54 9.65 9.44
C ALA A 36 17.89 8.51 10.42
N VAL A 37 18.99 7.78 10.17
CA VAL A 37 19.48 6.70 11.06
C VAL A 37 19.68 7.17 12.49
N LYS A 38 20.17 8.39 12.71
CA LYS A 38 20.39 8.94 14.06
C LYS A 38 19.08 9.22 14.80
N ARG A 39 17.98 9.37 14.07
CA ARG A 39 16.65 9.73 14.61
C ARG A 39 15.65 8.59 14.53
N GLN A 40 16.02 7.48 13.88
CA GLN A 40 15.09 6.35 13.75
C GLN A 40 14.72 5.79 15.13
N LEU A 41 13.50 5.32 15.24
CA LEU A 41 13.00 4.71 16.47
C LEU A 41 13.83 3.49 16.85
N SER A 42 14.19 3.38 18.13
CA SER A 42 14.83 2.21 18.73
C SER A 42 13.82 1.05 18.85
N PHE A 43 14.33 -0.15 19.16
CA PHE A 43 13.49 -1.32 19.44
C PHE A 43 12.47 -1.05 20.55
N ASP A 44 12.92 -0.44 21.66
CA ASP A 44 12.05 -0.16 22.80
C ASP A 44 11.01 0.91 22.47
N GLU A 45 11.37 1.97 21.74
CA GLU A 45 10.41 2.97 21.27
C GLU A 45 9.37 2.34 20.34
N ILE A 46 9.77 1.46 19.41
CA ILE A 46 8.83 0.74 18.53
C ILE A 46 7.89 -0.13 19.36
N ARG A 47 8.40 -0.87 20.33
CA ARG A 47 7.59 -1.70 21.21
C ARG A 47 6.55 -0.89 21.98
N GLU A 48 7.02 0.13 22.74
CA GLU A 48 6.21 0.84 23.74
C GLU A 48 5.32 1.91 23.12
N LEU A 49 5.81 2.63 22.09
CA LEU A 49 5.10 3.78 21.50
C LEU A 49 4.28 3.42 20.26
N VAL A 50 4.59 2.27 19.64
CA VAL A 50 3.96 1.87 18.38
C VAL A 50 3.21 0.55 18.51
N LEU A 51 3.91 -0.59 18.72
CA LEU A 51 3.30 -1.92 18.60
C LEU A 51 2.26 -2.19 19.68
N ILE A 52 2.56 -1.91 20.94
CA ILE A 52 1.59 -2.11 22.04
C ILE A 52 0.39 -1.17 21.88
N PRO A 53 0.55 0.15 21.64
CA PRO A 53 -0.57 1.05 21.41
C PRO A 53 -1.40 0.75 20.16
N ALA A 54 -0.78 0.25 19.09
CA ALA A 54 -1.48 -0.08 17.84
C ALA A 54 -2.63 -1.07 18.03
N LYS A 55 -2.54 -1.99 19.01
CA LYS A 55 -3.64 -2.90 19.37
C LYS A 55 -4.92 -2.17 19.78
N ARG A 56 -4.78 -1.04 20.49
CA ARG A 56 -5.92 -0.27 21.02
C ARG A 56 -6.73 0.43 19.94
N VAL A 57 -6.14 0.62 18.76
CA VAL A 57 -6.80 1.20 17.58
C VAL A 57 -7.08 0.17 16.48
N GLY A 58 -7.11 -1.11 16.85
CA GLY A 58 -7.58 -2.19 16.00
C GLY A 58 -6.55 -2.75 15.01
N VAL A 59 -5.27 -2.42 15.13
CA VAL A 59 -4.24 -2.95 14.21
C VAL A 59 -4.09 -4.46 14.43
N ARG A 60 -4.18 -5.19 13.33
CA ARG A 60 -4.04 -6.65 13.25
C ARG A 60 -2.88 -7.08 12.37
N ALA A 61 -2.44 -6.19 11.47
CA ALA A 61 -1.39 -6.47 10.52
C ALA A 61 -0.40 -5.32 10.42
N ILE A 62 0.89 -5.64 10.27
CA ILE A 62 1.96 -4.68 10.08
C ILE A 62 2.61 -4.90 8.73
N GLY A 63 2.69 -3.83 7.93
CA GLY A 63 3.51 -3.76 6.72
C GLY A 63 4.88 -3.19 7.05
N TRP A 64 5.85 -4.05 7.25
CA TRP A 64 7.24 -3.69 7.47
C TRP A 64 7.86 -3.20 6.17
N SER A 65 8.35 -1.99 6.16
CA SER A 65 8.88 -1.31 4.98
C SER A 65 10.02 -0.37 5.35
N GLY A 66 10.38 0.52 4.44
CA GLY A 66 11.43 1.51 4.61
C GLY A 66 12.31 1.59 3.38
N GLY A 67 13.62 1.75 3.56
CA GLY A 67 14.58 1.45 2.52
C GLY A 67 14.58 -0.06 2.26
N GLU A 68 15.33 -0.81 3.07
CA GLU A 68 15.21 -2.26 3.16
C GLU A 68 15.11 -2.65 4.63
N PHE A 69 14.00 -3.28 5.01
CA PHE A 69 13.71 -3.64 6.41
C PHE A 69 14.83 -4.47 7.05
N PHE A 70 15.38 -5.44 6.34
CA PHE A 70 16.41 -6.34 6.83
C PHE A 70 17.80 -5.69 6.97
N THR A 71 17.96 -4.41 6.64
CA THR A 71 19.18 -3.66 6.99
C THR A 71 19.21 -3.20 8.45
N ARG A 72 18.08 -3.29 9.16
CA ARG A 72 18.03 -3.05 10.62
C ARG A 72 18.64 -4.23 11.37
N LYS A 73 19.48 -3.93 12.37
CA LYS A 73 20.12 -4.96 13.20
C LYS A 73 19.11 -5.75 14.04
N ASP A 74 18.05 -5.09 14.46
CA ASP A 74 16.97 -5.62 15.29
C ASP A 74 15.75 -6.12 14.48
N ALA A 75 15.88 -6.27 13.16
CA ALA A 75 14.77 -6.66 12.29
C ALA A 75 14.10 -7.98 12.74
N MET A 76 14.92 -9.00 13.03
CA MET A 76 14.41 -10.30 13.45
C MET A 76 13.76 -10.26 14.83
N ASP A 77 14.25 -9.42 15.74
CA ASP A 77 13.66 -9.25 17.07
C ASP A 77 12.31 -8.52 16.99
N LEU A 78 12.18 -7.53 16.09
CA LEU A 78 10.92 -6.87 15.80
C LEU A 78 9.89 -7.85 15.24
N LEU A 79 10.30 -8.79 14.37
CA LEU A 79 9.39 -9.81 13.83
C LEU A 79 8.94 -10.80 14.89
N ARG A 80 9.85 -11.24 15.79
CA ARG A 80 9.50 -12.11 16.93
C ARG A 80 8.51 -11.42 17.86
N LEU A 81 8.77 -10.17 18.21
CA LEU A 81 7.87 -9.36 19.03
C LEU A 81 6.50 -9.20 18.38
N ALA A 82 6.45 -8.91 17.08
CA ALA A 82 5.18 -8.82 16.35
C ALA A 82 4.41 -10.15 16.35
N GLY A 83 5.12 -11.26 16.15
CA GLY A 83 4.54 -12.61 16.24
C GLY A 83 4.01 -12.94 17.65
N GLU A 84 4.73 -12.54 18.70
CA GLU A 84 4.30 -12.68 20.10
C GLU A 84 3.05 -11.85 20.42
N LEU A 85 2.99 -10.64 19.88
CA LEU A 85 1.81 -9.79 19.98
C LEU A 85 0.67 -10.24 19.06
N GLY A 86 0.82 -11.29 18.26
CA GLY A 86 -0.21 -11.83 17.38
C GLY A 86 -0.51 -10.96 16.17
N TYR A 87 0.49 -10.23 15.66
CA TYR A 87 0.37 -9.48 14.41
C TYR A 87 0.66 -10.36 13.20
N GLN A 88 -0.09 -10.13 12.13
CA GLN A 88 0.29 -10.57 10.80
C GLN A 88 1.38 -9.65 10.26
N SER A 89 2.44 -10.23 9.70
CA SER A 89 3.57 -9.48 9.15
C SER A 89 3.56 -9.56 7.62
N LYS A 90 3.50 -8.39 6.97
CA LYS A 90 3.78 -8.24 5.55
C LYS A 90 5.10 -7.51 5.39
N ILE A 91 6.11 -8.17 4.85
CA ILE A 91 7.45 -7.60 4.71
C ILE A 91 7.63 -7.13 3.26
N CYS A 92 7.78 -5.81 3.09
CA CYS A 92 8.12 -5.20 1.80
C CYS A 92 9.65 -5.20 1.67
N SER A 93 10.18 -6.04 0.80
CA SER A 93 11.62 -6.23 0.59
C SER A 93 11.98 -6.10 -0.89
N ASN A 94 13.22 -5.71 -1.16
CA ASN A 94 13.78 -5.77 -2.51
C ASN A 94 14.20 -7.20 -2.93
N GLY A 95 14.23 -8.14 -1.99
CA GLY A 95 14.49 -9.55 -2.24
C GLY A 95 15.97 -9.98 -2.20
N GLU A 96 16.92 -9.03 -2.21
CA GLU A 96 18.35 -9.35 -2.38
C GLU A 96 18.90 -10.28 -1.29
N VAL A 97 18.41 -10.12 -0.06
CA VAL A 97 18.87 -10.95 1.09
C VAL A 97 18.01 -12.20 1.32
N LEU A 98 16.93 -12.37 0.56
CA LEU A 98 15.98 -13.45 0.78
C LEU A 98 16.48 -14.76 0.14
N THR A 99 17.26 -15.53 0.89
CA THR A 99 17.58 -16.93 0.57
C THR A 99 16.52 -17.88 1.13
N ARG A 100 16.58 -19.15 0.77
CA ARG A 100 15.68 -20.19 1.31
C ARG A 100 15.80 -20.28 2.84
N GLU A 101 17.01 -20.36 3.33
CA GLU A 101 17.31 -20.48 4.76
C GLU A 101 16.80 -19.25 5.53
N PHE A 102 17.06 -18.06 5.01
CA PHE A 102 16.61 -16.82 5.64
C PHE A 102 15.09 -16.68 5.63
N LEU A 103 14.43 -17.09 4.56
CA LEU A 103 12.95 -17.12 4.50
C LEU A 103 12.33 -18.08 5.52
N GLN A 104 13.01 -19.20 5.82
CA GLN A 104 12.58 -20.13 6.88
C GLN A 104 12.70 -19.47 8.26
N GLU A 105 13.83 -18.82 8.55
CA GLU A 105 14.02 -18.08 9.81
C GLU A 105 12.97 -16.97 10.00
N VAL A 106 12.68 -16.22 8.94
CA VAL A 106 11.65 -15.16 8.95
C VAL A 106 10.26 -15.76 9.19
N LYS A 107 9.95 -16.90 8.57
CA LYS A 107 8.69 -17.61 8.78
C LYS A 107 8.52 -18.08 10.22
N GLU A 108 9.58 -18.60 10.82
CA GLU A 108 9.59 -19.01 12.24
C GLU A 108 9.42 -17.79 13.16
N ALA A 109 10.18 -16.71 12.95
CA ALA A 109 10.09 -15.49 13.73
C ALA A 109 8.68 -14.88 13.73
N THR A 110 7.96 -14.97 12.62
CA THR A 110 6.58 -14.49 12.48
C THR A 110 5.52 -15.54 12.88
N ARG A 111 5.93 -16.68 13.41
CA ARG A 111 5.02 -17.81 13.72
C ARG A 111 4.17 -18.26 12.53
N GLY A 112 4.72 -18.19 11.33
CA GLY A 112 4.03 -18.52 10.09
C GLY A 112 3.04 -17.46 9.60
N GLN A 113 2.87 -16.35 10.32
CA GLN A 113 1.97 -15.25 9.95
C GLN A 113 2.71 -14.24 9.06
N LEU A 114 3.08 -14.69 7.86
CA LEU A 114 4.00 -14.00 6.97
C LEU A 114 3.46 -13.87 5.55
N THR A 115 3.60 -12.67 5.00
CA THR A 115 3.53 -12.39 3.56
C THR A 115 4.80 -11.69 3.13
N ILE A 116 5.48 -12.18 2.12
CA ILE A 116 6.59 -11.47 1.48
C ILE A 116 6.04 -10.66 0.30
N ALA A 117 6.29 -9.36 0.32
CA ALA A 117 5.93 -8.44 -0.75
C ALA A 117 7.20 -7.90 -1.42
N VAL A 118 7.34 -8.17 -2.71
CA VAL A 118 8.49 -7.72 -3.52
C VAL A 118 8.06 -6.74 -4.58
N GLY A 119 8.95 -5.81 -4.93
CA GLY A 119 8.70 -4.87 -6.02
C GLY A 119 9.08 -5.48 -7.37
N LEU A 120 8.15 -5.46 -8.33
CA LEU A 120 8.39 -5.88 -9.71
C LEU A 120 7.62 -4.95 -10.66
N ASN A 121 8.31 -4.00 -11.26
CA ASN A 121 7.67 -3.03 -12.15
C ASN A 121 7.52 -3.56 -13.58
N SER A 122 8.40 -4.48 -13.99
CA SER A 122 8.33 -5.21 -15.24
C SER A 122 9.01 -6.58 -15.09
N ILE A 123 8.61 -7.55 -15.93
CA ILE A 123 9.27 -8.86 -16.02
C ILE A 123 10.51 -8.85 -16.95
N ASP A 124 10.84 -7.70 -17.52
CA ASP A 124 11.98 -7.48 -18.43
C ASP A 124 13.02 -6.51 -17.83
N GLU A 125 14.02 -6.14 -18.63
CA GLU A 125 15.14 -5.26 -18.24
C GLU A 125 14.72 -3.87 -17.73
N ARG A 126 13.50 -3.40 -18.01
CA ARG A 126 12.98 -2.14 -17.43
C ARG A 126 12.89 -2.19 -15.91
N ASN A 127 12.72 -3.39 -15.34
CA ASN A 127 12.76 -3.55 -13.90
C ASN A 127 14.11 -3.16 -13.33
N ARG A 128 15.21 -3.55 -13.98
CA ARG A 128 16.58 -3.22 -13.56
C ARG A 128 16.80 -1.71 -13.47
N TRP A 129 16.34 -0.98 -14.46
CA TRP A 129 16.46 0.48 -14.43
C TRP A 129 15.65 1.10 -13.28
N SER A 130 14.38 0.74 -13.13
CA SER A 130 13.50 1.39 -12.18
C SER A 130 13.72 0.96 -10.72
N ARG A 131 14.23 -0.27 -10.51
CA ARG A 131 14.37 -0.90 -9.19
C ARG A 131 15.81 -1.13 -8.74
N ASP A 132 16.81 -0.83 -9.57
CA ASP A 132 18.22 -1.21 -9.34
C ASP A 132 18.39 -2.71 -9.01
N ALA A 133 17.51 -3.54 -9.54
CA ALA A 133 17.46 -4.98 -9.30
C ALA A 133 16.99 -5.75 -10.55
N ALA A 134 17.61 -6.88 -10.79
CA ALA A 134 17.21 -7.78 -11.88
C ALA A 134 15.84 -8.42 -11.59
N PRO A 135 14.94 -8.54 -12.58
CA PRO A 135 13.67 -9.19 -12.39
C PRO A 135 13.81 -10.65 -11.96
N GLU A 136 14.86 -11.36 -12.43
CA GLU A 136 15.14 -12.77 -12.14
C GLU A 136 15.25 -13.03 -10.65
N LYS A 137 15.92 -12.13 -9.90
CA LYS A 137 16.04 -12.26 -8.45
C LYS A 137 14.68 -12.17 -7.75
N THR A 138 13.86 -11.23 -8.16
CA THR A 138 12.48 -11.11 -7.66
C THR A 138 11.65 -12.37 -7.97
N LEU A 139 11.77 -12.90 -9.17
CA LEU A 139 11.05 -14.11 -9.61
C LEU A 139 11.54 -15.36 -8.83
N GLU A 140 12.83 -15.46 -8.55
CA GLU A 140 13.39 -16.50 -7.68
C GLU A 140 12.80 -16.45 -6.27
N VAL A 141 12.75 -15.28 -5.64
CA VAL A 141 12.15 -15.10 -4.31
C VAL A 141 10.68 -15.51 -4.30
N LEU A 142 9.92 -15.15 -5.33
CA LEU A 142 8.51 -15.56 -5.44
C LEU A 142 8.37 -17.08 -5.56
N LYS A 143 9.28 -17.76 -6.26
CA LYS A 143 9.32 -19.22 -6.34
C LYS A 143 9.68 -19.84 -5.00
N LEU A 144 10.70 -19.33 -4.30
CA LEU A 144 11.07 -19.81 -2.97
C LEU A 144 9.93 -19.66 -1.96
N CYS A 145 9.21 -18.55 -1.99
CA CYS A 145 8.03 -18.36 -1.14
C CYS A 145 6.95 -19.42 -1.41
N ASP A 146 6.71 -19.74 -2.69
CA ASP A 146 5.73 -20.78 -3.08
C ASP A 146 6.14 -22.15 -2.54
N GLU A 147 7.38 -22.53 -2.71
CA GLU A 147 7.95 -23.80 -2.24
C GLU A 147 7.92 -23.92 -0.71
N LEU A 148 8.11 -22.81 0.00
CA LEU A 148 8.08 -22.77 1.46
C LEU A 148 6.67 -22.56 2.05
N GLY A 149 5.64 -22.44 1.21
CA GLY A 149 4.28 -22.15 1.67
C GLY A 149 4.16 -20.78 2.36
N ILE A 150 4.94 -19.79 1.91
CA ILE A 150 4.87 -18.40 2.36
C ILE A 150 3.98 -17.63 1.39
N ASP A 151 3.03 -16.84 1.92
CA ASP A 151 2.22 -15.96 1.09
C ASP A 151 3.10 -14.92 0.40
N ARG A 152 2.82 -14.68 -0.89
CA ARG A 152 3.62 -13.80 -1.75
C ARG A 152 2.77 -12.71 -2.38
N HIS A 153 3.35 -11.54 -2.50
CA HIS A 153 2.70 -10.38 -3.07
C HIS A 153 3.67 -9.56 -3.93
N VAL A 154 3.18 -8.98 -5.01
CA VAL A 154 3.97 -8.10 -5.87
C VAL A 154 3.44 -6.67 -5.81
N ILE A 155 4.35 -5.72 -5.66
CA ILE A 155 4.06 -4.29 -5.75
C ILE A 155 4.56 -3.81 -7.12
N VAL A 156 3.63 -3.42 -7.99
CA VAL A 156 3.93 -2.86 -9.31
C VAL A 156 3.76 -1.34 -9.22
N THR A 157 4.85 -0.59 -9.35
CA THR A 157 4.76 0.86 -9.54
C THR A 157 4.53 1.13 -11.02
N ILE A 158 3.41 1.76 -11.35
CA ILE A 158 3.08 2.09 -12.73
C ILE A 158 3.54 3.51 -13.08
N SER A 159 4.17 3.62 -14.23
CA SER A 159 4.75 4.83 -14.78
C SER A 159 4.76 4.76 -16.31
N LYS A 160 5.09 5.85 -16.99
CA LYS A 160 5.28 5.86 -18.45
C LYS A 160 6.31 4.82 -18.91
N ASP A 161 7.33 4.58 -18.10
CA ASP A 161 8.41 3.64 -18.44
C ASP A 161 7.91 2.20 -18.65
N ASN A 162 6.97 1.73 -17.84
CA ASN A 162 6.46 0.37 -17.94
C ASN A 162 5.06 0.26 -18.55
N ALA A 163 4.50 1.33 -19.09
CA ALA A 163 3.16 1.32 -19.67
C ALA A 163 3.02 0.29 -20.80
N ALA A 164 4.03 0.18 -21.67
CA ALA A 164 4.02 -0.74 -22.81
C ALA A 164 4.12 -2.22 -22.41
N THR A 165 4.73 -2.55 -21.27
CA THR A 165 4.96 -3.94 -20.80
C THR A 165 4.14 -4.30 -19.58
N PHE A 166 3.28 -3.39 -19.13
CA PHE A 166 2.43 -3.61 -17.96
C PHE A 166 1.54 -4.84 -18.10
N GLU A 167 0.97 -5.04 -19.30
CA GLU A 167 0.09 -6.18 -19.56
C GLU A 167 0.82 -7.53 -19.43
N ASP A 168 2.03 -7.65 -19.96
CA ASP A 168 2.83 -8.87 -19.87
C ASP A 168 3.17 -9.19 -18.40
N THR A 169 3.50 -8.16 -17.64
CA THR A 169 3.75 -8.31 -16.20
C THR A 169 2.49 -8.78 -15.46
N VAL A 170 1.35 -8.17 -15.72
CA VAL A 170 0.07 -8.55 -15.09
C VAL A 170 -0.33 -9.97 -15.49
N LYS A 171 -0.24 -10.32 -16.78
CA LYS A 171 -0.51 -11.65 -17.29
C LYS A 171 0.35 -12.70 -16.58
N TYR A 172 1.67 -12.46 -16.49
CA TYR A 172 2.59 -13.34 -15.77
C TYR A 172 2.14 -13.61 -14.32
N LEU A 173 1.74 -12.55 -13.60
CA LEU A 173 1.32 -12.65 -12.20
C LEU A 173 0.00 -13.41 -12.05
N VAL A 174 -0.97 -13.12 -12.91
CA VAL A 174 -2.31 -13.76 -12.90
C VAL A 174 -2.21 -15.25 -13.23
N GLU A 175 -1.47 -15.64 -14.26
CA GLU A 175 -1.26 -17.05 -14.65
C GLU A 175 -0.64 -17.87 -13.51
N ARG A 176 0.21 -17.25 -12.70
CA ARG A 176 0.88 -17.89 -11.54
C ARG A 176 0.16 -17.70 -10.23
N ARG A 177 -1.03 -17.12 -10.25
CA ARG A 177 -1.84 -16.83 -9.05
C ARG A 177 -1.06 -16.05 -7.99
N ILE A 178 -0.24 -15.10 -8.42
CA ILE A 178 0.51 -14.21 -7.53
C ILE A 178 -0.35 -12.98 -7.28
N SER A 179 -0.63 -12.69 -6.01
CA SER A 179 -1.33 -11.47 -5.65
C SER A 179 -0.45 -10.24 -5.93
N TYR A 180 -1.05 -9.16 -6.40
CA TYR A 180 -0.31 -7.94 -6.70
C TYR A 180 -1.13 -6.68 -6.40
N ASN A 181 -0.43 -5.58 -6.18
CA ASN A 181 -1.04 -4.27 -6.24
C ASN A 181 -0.30 -3.36 -7.22
N ARG A 182 -1.03 -2.39 -7.70
CA ARG A 182 -0.51 -1.29 -8.51
C ARG A 182 -0.47 -0.04 -7.66
N SER A 183 0.65 0.65 -7.73
CA SER A 183 0.81 1.95 -7.12
C SER A 183 1.19 2.96 -8.20
N PRO A 184 0.60 4.16 -8.22
CA PRO A 184 1.06 5.18 -9.13
C PRO A 184 2.47 5.59 -8.77
N TYR A 185 3.24 6.01 -9.76
CA TYR A 185 4.46 6.74 -9.53
C TYR A 185 4.12 8.07 -8.83
N VAL A 186 4.84 8.39 -7.78
CA VAL A 186 4.55 9.55 -6.92
C VAL A 186 5.76 10.45 -6.75
N ALA A 187 5.52 11.75 -6.60
CA ALA A 187 6.56 12.75 -6.32
C ALA A 187 6.94 12.73 -4.84
N ARG A 188 7.59 11.64 -4.39
CA ARG A 188 8.13 11.49 -3.04
C ARG A 188 9.53 10.89 -3.09
N GLY A 189 10.40 11.29 -2.17
CA GLY A 189 11.79 10.83 -2.12
C GLY A 189 12.54 11.18 -3.39
N SER A 190 13.38 10.28 -3.88
CA SER A 190 14.17 10.46 -5.11
C SER A 190 13.30 10.48 -6.37
N GLY A 191 12.07 10.02 -6.27
CA GLY A 191 11.12 10.07 -7.37
C GLY A 191 10.68 11.48 -7.76
N CYS A 192 10.91 12.49 -6.91
CA CYS A 192 10.51 13.88 -7.20
C CYS A 192 11.12 14.41 -8.50
N ASP A 193 12.41 14.18 -8.72
CA ASP A 193 13.15 14.72 -9.86
C ASP A 193 12.68 14.14 -11.19
N LEU A 194 12.22 12.89 -11.17
CA LEU A 194 11.77 12.18 -12.36
C LEU A 194 10.25 12.24 -12.57
N PHE A 195 9.51 12.88 -11.65
CA PHE A 195 8.04 12.80 -11.65
C PHE A 195 7.44 13.30 -12.97
N ARG A 196 7.91 14.42 -13.52
CA ARG A 196 7.40 14.97 -14.78
C ARG A 196 7.59 14.05 -15.99
N HIS A 197 8.60 13.18 -15.93
CA HIS A 197 8.93 12.25 -17.02
C HIS A 197 8.25 10.90 -16.86
N LEU A 198 8.01 10.46 -15.63
CA LEU A 198 7.53 9.11 -15.31
C LEU A 198 6.05 9.06 -14.92
N ALA A 199 5.46 10.16 -14.46
CA ALA A 199 4.04 10.19 -14.16
C ALA A 199 3.24 9.88 -15.44
N PHE A 200 2.37 8.88 -15.34
CA PHE A 200 1.47 8.54 -16.44
C PHE A 200 0.40 9.61 -16.61
N ASP A 201 -0.16 9.69 -17.80
CA ASP A 201 -1.24 10.59 -18.15
C ASP A 201 -2.51 9.81 -18.55
N ARG A 202 -3.52 10.53 -19.03
CA ARG A 202 -4.77 9.94 -19.50
C ARG A 202 -4.57 8.95 -20.64
N GLU A 203 -3.67 9.25 -21.57
CA GLU A 203 -3.41 8.40 -22.72
C GLU A 203 -2.80 7.06 -22.29
N ASP A 204 -1.84 7.08 -21.36
CA ASP A 204 -1.25 5.87 -20.78
C ASP A 204 -2.33 5.02 -20.09
N LEU A 205 -3.25 5.66 -19.36
CA LEU A 205 -4.37 4.96 -18.71
C LEU A 205 -5.30 4.29 -19.72
N GLU A 206 -5.73 5.02 -20.74
CA GLU A 206 -6.72 4.55 -21.71
C GLU A 206 -6.15 3.51 -22.67
N LYS A 207 -4.90 3.67 -23.11
CA LYS A 207 -4.28 2.78 -24.11
C LYS A 207 -3.58 1.57 -23.51
N SER A 208 -3.00 1.67 -22.31
CA SER A 208 -2.17 0.62 -21.74
C SER A 208 -2.78 0.00 -20.48
N PHE A 209 -2.99 0.81 -19.44
CA PHE A 209 -3.35 0.27 -18.12
C PHE A 209 -4.78 -0.25 -18.05
N HIS A 210 -5.77 0.50 -18.49
CA HIS A 210 -7.17 0.06 -18.47
C HIS A 210 -7.43 -1.18 -19.33
N PRO A 211 -6.94 -1.28 -20.58
CA PRO A 211 -7.13 -2.47 -21.37
C PRO A 211 -6.50 -3.73 -20.74
N ALA A 212 -5.28 -3.62 -20.20
CA ALA A 212 -4.62 -4.73 -19.54
C ALA A 212 -5.43 -5.20 -18.31
N LEU A 213 -5.93 -4.25 -17.50
CA LEU A 213 -6.74 -4.55 -16.33
C LEU A 213 -8.08 -5.19 -16.68
N ARG A 214 -8.73 -4.74 -17.75
CA ARG A 214 -9.99 -5.33 -18.23
C ARG A 214 -9.82 -6.77 -18.70
N ARG A 215 -8.69 -7.09 -19.33
CA ARG A 215 -8.40 -8.45 -19.81
C ARG A 215 -8.04 -9.41 -18.69
N HIS A 216 -7.35 -8.93 -17.67
CA HIS A 216 -6.77 -9.75 -16.61
C HIS A 216 -7.44 -9.55 -15.23
N VAL A 217 -8.73 -9.14 -15.20
CA VAL A 217 -9.52 -9.02 -13.96
C VAL A 217 -10.00 -10.40 -13.51
N ASN A 218 -9.16 -11.11 -12.77
CA ASN A 218 -9.53 -12.35 -12.12
C ASN A 218 -9.35 -12.25 -10.59
N GLY A 219 -10.22 -11.52 -9.92
CA GLY A 219 -10.41 -11.60 -8.46
C GLY A 219 -9.30 -11.06 -7.55
N TYR A 220 -8.13 -10.70 -8.09
CA TYR A 220 -6.96 -10.27 -7.30
C TYR A 220 -6.59 -8.81 -7.49
N VAL A 221 -7.54 -7.98 -7.83
CA VAL A 221 -7.27 -6.59 -8.18
C VAL A 221 -7.08 -5.76 -6.94
N SER A 222 -5.87 -5.28 -6.72
CA SER A 222 -5.61 -4.20 -5.78
C SER A 222 -5.96 -2.87 -6.43
N TYR A 223 -6.52 -1.99 -5.68
CA TYR A 223 -7.23 -0.83 -6.17
C TYR A 223 -6.46 0.45 -5.89
N THR A 224 -6.15 1.16 -6.95
CA THR A 224 -5.78 2.56 -6.88
C THR A 224 -6.93 3.38 -7.49
N PRO A 225 -7.36 4.49 -6.87
CA PRO A 225 -8.67 5.10 -7.13
C PRO A 225 -8.97 5.35 -8.60
N PHE A 226 -8.08 6.00 -9.29
CA PHE A 226 -8.31 6.50 -10.66
C PHE A 226 -7.99 5.49 -11.77
N PHE A 227 -7.73 4.22 -11.44
CA PHE A 227 -7.50 3.19 -12.45
C PHE A 227 -8.73 2.42 -12.85
N LEU A 228 -9.83 2.64 -12.16
CA LEU A 228 -11.06 1.96 -12.47
C LEU A 228 -12.02 2.94 -13.10
N ALA A 229 -12.19 2.81 -14.42
CA ALA A 229 -13.32 3.36 -15.09
C ALA A 229 -14.62 2.90 -14.41
N PRO A 230 -15.69 3.70 -14.44
CA PRO A 230 -16.99 3.31 -13.88
C PRO A 230 -17.44 1.91 -14.32
N GLU A 231 -17.19 1.53 -15.57
CA GLU A 231 -17.56 0.21 -16.10
C GLU A 231 -16.79 -0.94 -15.42
N LEU A 232 -15.56 -0.70 -15.01
CA LEU A 232 -14.77 -1.71 -14.29
C LEU A 232 -15.27 -1.87 -12.85
N HIS A 233 -15.71 -0.76 -12.24
CA HIS A 233 -16.40 -0.77 -10.96
C HIS A 233 -17.67 -1.62 -11.03
N GLU A 234 -18.50 -1.42 -12.06
CA GLU A 234 -19.72 -2.20 -12.25
C GLU A 234 -19.47 -3.68 -12.50
N ARG A 235 -18.42 -4.03 -13.23
CA ARG A 235 -18.04 -5.44 -13.44
C ARG A 235 -17.54 -6.10 -12.16
N VAL A 236 -16.74 -5.42 -11.38
CA VAL A 236 -16.28 -5.91 -10.06
C VAL A 236 -17.46 -5.99 -9.10
N SER A 237 -18.40 -5.03 -9.15
CA SER A 237 -19.63 -5.01 -8.37
C SER A 237 -20.67 -6.01 -8.87
N GLY A 238 -20.69 -6.33 -10.17
CA GLY A 238 -21.60 -7.30 -10.78
C GLY A 238 -21.34 -8.75 -10.33
N GLY A 239 -20.10 -9.12 -10.04
CA GLY A 239 -19.77 -10.40 -9.38
C GLY A 239 -20.36 -10.54 -7.97
N VAL A 240 -20.84 -9.44 -7.41
CA VAL A 240 -21.43 -9.32 -6.06
C VAL A 240 -22.93 -9.64 -6.04
N LYS A 241 -23.62 -9.58 -7.16
CA LYS A 241 -25.07 -9.88 -7.22
C LYS A 241 -25.42 -11.31 -6.83
N ASN A 242 -24.45 -12.20 -6.76
CA ASN A 242 -24.63 -13.62 -6.39
C ASN A 242 -24.40 -13.92 -4.90
N GLY A 243 -24.46 -12.94 -4.00
CA GLY A 243 -24.51 -13.14 -2.56
C GLY A 243 -23.19 -13.38 -1.84
N THR A 244 -22.06 -13.27 -2.53
CA THR A 244 -20.73 -13.56 -1.95
C THR A 244 -19.86 -12.35 -1.62
N VAL A 245 -20.20 -11.16 -2.09
CA VAL A 245 -19.43 -9.91 -1.89
C VAL A 245 -20.39 -8.72 -1.74
N PRO A 246 -20.11 -7.71 -0.91
CA PRO A 246 -20.98 -6.52 -0.74
C PRO A 246 -21.24 -5.75 -2.02
N HIS A 247 -22.39 -5.10 -2.12
CA HIS A 247 -22.93 -4.47 -3.31
C HIS A 247 -22.05 -3.40 -3.98
N ASN A 248 -21.07 -2.83 -3.28
CA ASN A 248 -20.09 -1.88 -3.80
C ASN A 248 -18.74 -2.16 -3.16
N PRO A 249 -17.92 -3.10 -3.68
CA PRO A 249 -16.60 -3.32 -3.15
C PRO A 249 -15.80 -2.01 -3.23
N PRO A 250 -15.09 -1.64 -2.17
CA PRO A 250 -14.30 -0.43 -2.15
C PRO A 250 -13.12 -0.59 -3.10
N ILE A 251 -13.18 0.14 -4.17
CA ILE A 251 -12.18 0.17 -5.23
C ILE A 251 -11.48 1.52 -5.25
N GLY A 252 -11.12 2.02 -4.17
CA GLY A 252 -10.54 3.35 -4.18
C GLY A 252 -9.44 3.51 -3.15
N CYS A 253 -9.27 4.72 -2.70
CA CYS A 253 -8.24 5.06 -1.75
C CYS A 253 -8.41 4.29 -0.43
N TRP A 254 -7.34 3.64 0.02
CA TRP A 254 -7.30 2.88 1.28
C TRP A 254 -7.14 3.77 2.52
N VAL A 255 -6.97 5.07 2.32
CA VAL A 255 -6.87 6.03 3.43
C VAL A 255 -8.14 5.94 4.29
N GLY A 256 -7.93 5.89 5.61
CA GLY A 256 -8.98 5.60 6.60
C GLY A 256 -9.07 4.13 7.02
N THR A 257 -8.24 3.23 6.45
CA THR A 257 -8.15 1.81 6.86
C THR A 257 -6.76 1.41 7.34
N TRP A 258 -5.78 2.27 7.20
CA TRP A 258 -4.42 2.06 7.66
C TRP A 258 -3.83 3.31 8.29
N ILE A 259 -2.80 3.10 9.08
CA ILE A 259 -1.95 4.13 9.65
C ILE A 259 -0.60 4.02 8.95
N ALA A 260 0.04 5.13 8.64
CA ALA A 260 1.40 5.15 8.12
C ALA A 260 2.35 5.78 9.15
N LEU A 261 3.55 5.20 9.29
CA LEU A 261 4.57 5.64 10.23
C LEU A 261 5.93 5.65 9.53
N ASN A 262 6.71 6.73 9.72
CA ASN A 262 8.08 6.83 9.22
C ASN A 262 9.12 6.40 10.28
N PRO A 263 10.39 6.26 9.91
CA PRO A 263 11.43 5.83 10.85
C PRO A 263 11.65 6.80 12.02
N GLU A 264 11.38 8.07 11.83
CA GLU A 264 11.55 9.13 12.81
C GLU A 264 10.38 9.26 13.80
N GLY A 265 9.31 8.49 13.58
CA GLY A 265 8.15 8.44 14.46
C GLY A 265 6.98 9.32 14.03
N ASP A 266 7.03 9.97 12.87
CA ASP A 266 5.90 10.75 12.38
C ASP A 266 4.80 9.84 11.83
N VAL A 267 3.58 10.14 12.22
CA VAL A 267 2.37 9.40 11.85
C VAL A 267 1.62 10.14 10.75
N SER A 268 1.15 9.42 9.75
CA SER A 268 0.33 9.94 8.67
C SER A 268 -0.80 8.98 8.28
N ILE A 269 -1.70 9.45 7.44
CA ILE A 269 -2.84 8.67 6.92
C ILE A 269 -2.49 7.85 5.67
N CYS A 270 -1.32 8.08 5.08
CA CYS A 270 -0.92 7.44 3.83
C CYS A 270 0.61 7.35 3.74
N PRO A 271 1.20 6.23 3.27
CA PRO A 271 2.64 6.12 3.03
C PRO A 271 3.21 7.22 2.13
N VAL A 272 2.45 7.63 1.13
CA VAL A 272 2.86 8.69 0.19
C VAL A 272 2.94 10.07 0.85
N LEU A 273 2.21 10.29 1.94
CA LEU A 273 2.13 11.57 2.66
C LEU A 273 3.04 11.64 3.89
N LEU A 274 3.82 10.61 4.19
CA LEU A 274 4.62 10.51 5.43
C LEU A 274 5.57 11.70 5.65
N ASP A 275 6.14 12.26 4.59
CA ASP A 275 7.08 13.39 4.69
C ASP A 275 6.40 14.75 4.50
N SER A 276 5.09 14.79 4.26
CA SER A 276 4.37 16.00 3.86
C SER A 276 3.17 16.34 4.74
N LEU A 277 2.52 15.33 5.33
CA LEU A 277 1.34 15.49 6.17
C LEU A 277 1.52 14.67 7.45
N SER A 278 1.80 15.33 8.56
CA SER A 278 1.91 14.70 9.87
C SER A 278 0.62 14.81 10.68
N ALA A 279 0.21 13.71 11.29
CA ALA A 279 -0.86 13.67 12.29
C ALA A 279 -0.33 13.78 13.73
N GLY A 280 1.00 13.73 13.91
CA GLY A 280 1.72 13.78 15.17
C GLY A 280 2.96 12.89 15.14
N ASN A 281 3.77 12.90 16.20
CA ASN A 281 4.96 12.05 16.36
C ASN A 281 4.80 11.15 17.59
N VAL A 282 5.20 9.86 17.46
CA VAL A 282 5.02 8.89 18.55
C VAL A 282 5.86 9.18 19.80
N ARG A 283 6.94 9.98 19.69
CA ARG A 283 7.71 10.44 20.84
C ARG A 283 7.00 11.48 21.67
N ASP A 284 6.09 12.25 21.07
CA ASP A 284 5.25 13.22 21.79
C ASP A 284 4.05 12.55 22.46
N LYS A 285 3.44 11.57 21.75
CA LYS A 285 2.28 10.80 22.22
C LYS A 285 2.29 9.41 21.60
N PRO A 286 1.93 8.34 22.32
CA PRO A 286 1.83 7.00 21.75
C PRO A 286 0.80 6.94 20.61
N LEU A 287 0.97 5.97 19.72
CA LEU A 287 0.25 5.85 18.45
C LEU A 287 -1.28 5.91 18.60
N ASP A 288 -1.83 5.22 19.59
CA ASP A 288 -3.29 5.20 19.85
C ASP A 288 -3.85 6.58 20.18
N ARG A 289 -3.08 7.39 20.93
CA ARG A 289 -3.47 8.76 21.27
C ARG A 289 -3.40 9.68 20.05
N ILE A 290 -2.36 9.55 19.21
CA ILE A 290 -2.28 10.31 17.96
C ILE A 290 -3.50 10.02 17.08
N VAL A 291 -3.81 8.74 16.86
CA VAL A 291 -4.93 8.33 16.01
C VAL A 291 -6.26 8.85 16.55
N SER A 292 -6.49 8.78 17.86
CA SER A 292 -7.76 9.19 18.49
C SER A 292 -7.93 10.71 18.61
N GLU A 293 -6.84 11.45 18.75
CA GLU A 293 -6.87 12.91 19.02
C GLU A 293 -6.63 13.76 17.76
N SER A 294 -6.02 13.20 16.70
CA SER A 294 -5.68 13.97 15.52
C SER A 294 -6.88 14.37 14.68
N GLN A 295 -6.93 15.65 14.30
CA GLN A 295 -7.92 16.15 13.35
C GLN A 295 -7.75 15.55 11.96
N VAL A 296 -6.53 15.19 11.58
CA VAL A 296 -6.22 14.55 10.28
C VAL A 296 -6.96 13.22 10.16
N PHE A 297 -6.90 12.38 11.21
CA PHE A 297 -7.63 11.10 11.22
C PHE A 297 -9.15 11.32 11.29
N ARG A 298 -9.63 12.26 12.10
CA ARG A 298 -11.07 12.57 12.17
C ARG A 298 -11.64 13.01 10.82
N ASN A 299 -10.94 13.88 10.12
CA ASN A 299 -11.39 14.37 8.81
C ASN A 299 -11.48 13.24 7.79
N ILE A 300 -10.42 12.41 7.69
CA ILE A 300 -10.38 11.39 6.64
C ILE A 300 -11.36 10.23 6.85
N LEU A 301 -11.82 10.04 8.07
CA LEU A 301 -12.87 9.06 8.36
C LEU A 301 -14.25 9.53 7.92
N ASP A 302 -14.44 10.83 7.71
CA ASP A 302 -15.68 11.43 7.22
C ASP A 302 -15.52 11.83 5.74
N ARG A 303 -15.77 10.88 4.84
CA ARG A 303 -15.70 11.13 3.39
C ARG A 303 -16.82 12.06 2.89
N GLY A 304 -17.83 12.31 3.69
CA GLY A 304 -18.85 13.32 3.40
C GLY A 304 -18.27 14.73 3.26
N LYS A 305 -17.12 14.98 3.89
CA LYS A 305 -16.38 16.26 3.85
C LYS A 305 -15.45 16.42 2.64
N LEU A 306 -15.36 15.46 1.73
CA LEU A 306 -14.55 15.62 0.53
C LEU A 306 -15.03 16.80 -0.30
N GLY A 307 -14.07 17.52 -0.92
CA GLY A 307 -14.33 18.70 -1.78
C GLY A 307 -14.39 18.39 -3.26
N GLY A 308 -14.69 19.42 -4.04
CA GLY A 308 -14.64 19.44 -5.50
C GLY A 308 -15.48 18.36 -6.18
N LYS A 309 -14.98 17.80 -7.29
CA LYS A 309 -15.65 16.75 -8.04
C LYS A 309 -15.83 15.44 -7.26
N CYS A 310 -14.90 15.14 -6.31
CA CYS A 310 -15.01 13.96 -5.46
C CYS A 310 -16.23 14.04 -4.55
N ALA A 311 -16.60 15.23 -4.06
CA ALA A 311 -17.81 15.47 -3.26
C ALA A 311 -19.11 15.21 -4.04
N LYS A 312 -19.09 15.42 -5.35
CA LYS A 312 -20.26 15.30 -6.23
C LYS A 312 -20.38 13.93 -6.91
N CYS A 313 -19.36 13.06 -6.73
CA CYS A 313 -19.31 11.78 -7.41
C CYS A 313 -19.99 10.68 -6.59
N ARG A 314 -20.77 9.80 -7.26
CA ARG A 314 -21.40 8.65 -6.59
C ARG A 314 -20.38 7.71 -5.94
N TYR A 315 -19.12 7.72 -6.38
CA TYR A 315 -18.03 6.93 -5.82
C TYR A 315 -17.30 7.64 -4.68
N GLN A 316 -17.88 8.68 -4.08
CA GLN A 316 -17.31 9.44 -2.96
C GLN A 316 -16.85 8.52 -1.82
N TYR A 317 -17.66 7.56 -1.43
CA TYR A 317 -17.37 6.65 -0.31
C TYR A 317 -16.55 5.44 -0.73
N THR A 318 -16.76 4.91 -1.92
CA THR A 318 -16.05 3.73 -2.43
C THR A 318 -14.68 4.07 -3.00
N CYS A 319 -14.55 5.14 -3.77
CA CYS A 319 -13.31 5.62 -4.36
C CYS A 319 -12.70 6.77 -3.54
N GLY A 320 -13.33 7.91 -3.53
CA GLY A 320 -12.90 9.12 -2.83
C GLY A 320 -11.66 9.82 -3.42
N GLY A 321 -11.16 9.41 -4.59
CA GLY A 321 -9.94 9.95 -5.21
C GLY A 321 -8.67 9.64 -4.41
N CYS A 322 -7.51 9.93 -4.97
CA CYS A 322 -6.22 9.78 -4.26
C CYS A 322 -5.98 10.98 -3.34
N ARG A 323 -5.98 10.76 -2.05
CA ARG A 323 -5.80 11.83 -1.06
C ARG A 323 -4.38 12.44 -1.09
N ALA A 324 -3.39 11.67 -1.51
CA ALA A 324 -2.04 12.17 -1.71
C ALA A 324 -1.98 13.12 -2.92
N MET A 325 -2.59 12.75 -4.05
CA MET A 325 -2.64 13.63 -5.22
C MET A 325 -3.46 14.89 -4.94
N ALA A 326 -4.58 14.77 -4.22
CA ALA A 326 -5.31 15.94 -3.75
C ALA A 326 -4.40 16.90 -2.97
N TYR A 327 -3.65 16.38 -1.99
CA TYR A 327 -2.74 17.18 -1.18
C TYR A 327 -1.59 17.82 -2.00
N TYR A 328 -0.91 17.04 -2.83
CA TYR A 328 0.23 17.56 -3.61
C TYR A 328 -0.16 18.63 -4.63
N HIS A 329 -1.36 18.56 -5.17
CA HIS A 329 -1.83 19.54 -6.16
C HIS A 329 -2.56 20.73 -5.56
N THR A 330 -3.23 20.57 -4.43
CA THR A 330 -4.13 21.60 -3.87
C THR A 330 -3.72 22.11 -2.49
N GLY A 331 -2.78 21.42 -1.82
CA GLY A 331 -2.44 21.68 -0.42
C GLY A 331 -3.46 21.12 0.59
N ASP A 332 -4.57 20.53 0.12
CA ASP A 332 -5.63 20.00 0.96
C ASP A 332 -5.94 18.53 0.59
N TYR A 333 -5.69 17.63 1.53
CA TYR A 333 -5.98 16.19 1.35
C TYR A 333 -7.48 15.86 1.33
N MET A 334 -8.35 16.80 1.65
CA MET A 334 -9.80 16.66 1.59
C MET A 334 -10.40 17.18 0.28
N ASN A 335 -9.65 17.91 -0.53
CA ASN A 335 -10.09 18.45 -1.80
C ASN A 335 -10.24 17.35 -2.87
N GLU A 336 -10.64 17.72 -4.09
CA GLU A 336 -10.71 16.77 -5.22
C GLU A 336 -9.34 16.22 -5.60
N ASP A 337 -9.35 15.03 -6.21
CA ASP A 337 -8.17 14.49 -6.89
C ASP A 337 -8.12 15.01 -8.34
N PRO A 338 -7.21 15.94 -8.66
CA PRO A 338 -7.13 16.52 -10.00
C PRO A 338 -6.57 15.54 -11.04
N THR A 339 -5.96 14.44 -10.61
CA THR A 339 -5.45 13.41 -11.52
C THR A 339 -6.54 12.43 -11.96
N CYS A 340 -7.74 12.53 -11.41
CA CYS A 340 -8.89 11.76 -11.86
C CYS A 340 -9.43 12.31 -13.18
N PHE A 341 -9.41 11.51 -14.23
CA PHE A 341 -9.84 11.89 -15.57
C PHE A 341 -11.32 11.65 -15.84
N PHE A 342 -12.04 11.07 -14.89
CA PHE A 342 -13.46 10.79 -15.01
C PHE A 342 -14.30 11.97 -14.51
N ASP A 343 -15.39 12.25 -15.22
CA ASP A 343 -16.42 13.16 -14.75
C ASP A 343 -17.17 12.53 -13.57
N PRO A 344 -17.65 13.37 -12.63
CA PRO A 344 -18.47 12.87 -11.54
C PRO A 344 -19.71 12.15 -12.04
N VAL A 345 -19.92 10.91 -11.58
CA VAL A 345 -21.14 10.17 -11.86
C VAL A 345 -22.21 10.61 -10.86
N ASP A 346 -23.48 10.74 -11.33
CA ASP A 346 -24.59 11.23 -10.53
C ASP A 346 -24.78 10.41 -9.24
N LYS A 347 -25.00 11.12 -8.14
CA LYS A 347 -25.24 10.58 -6.80
C LYS A 347 -26.68 10.08 -6.56
N SER A 348 -27.61 10.32 -7.45
CA SER A 348 -29.05 10.03 -7.23
C SER A 348 -29.35 8.57 -6.84
N THR A 349 -28.38 7.66 -7.05
CA THR A 349 -28.51 6.22 -6.74
C THR A 349 -27.67 5.76 -5.55
N VAL A 350 -27.08 6.68 -4.77
CA VAL A 350 -26.25 6.31 -3.60
C VAL A 350 -27.13 5.94 -2.42
N CYS A 351 -26.91 4.76 -1.85
CA CYS A 351 -27.60 4.31 -0.65
C CYS A 351 -26.96 4.94 0.60
N GLU A 352 -27.76 5.37 1.57
CA GLU A 352 -27.30 5.98 2.83
C GLU A 352 -26.33 5.08 3.63
N HIS A 353 -26.40 3.76 3.48
CA HIS A 353 -25.52 2.79 4.14
C HIS A 353 -24.22 2.50 3.37
N GLU A 354 -24.00 3.11 2.21
CA GLU A 354 -22.85 2.79 1.35
C GLU A 354 -21.52 3.15 1.99
N GLU A 355 -21.46 4.21 2.81
CA GLU A 355 -20.25 4.60 3.53
C GLU A 355 -19.82 3.55 4.55
N GLU A 356 -20.74 3.10 5.39
CA GLU A 356 -20.43 2.11 6.44
C GLU A 356 -20.05 0.76 5.82
N THR A 357 -20.82 0.28 4.85
CA THR A 357 -20.54 -0.95 4.12
C THR A 357 -19.19 -0.89 3.41
N SER A 358 -18.89 0.22 2.77
CA SER A 358 -17.60 0.45 2.10
C SER A 358 -16.44 0.46 3.08
N ARG A 359 -16.61 1.07 4.24
CA ARG A 359 -15.59 1.12 5.31
C ARG A 359 -15.32 -0.27 5.88
N MET A 360 -16.35 -1.02 6.22
CA MET A 360 -16.23 -2.38 6.74
C MET A 360 -15.52 -3.30 5.75
N PHE A 361 -15.91 -3.23 4.49
CA PHE A 361 -15.31 -4.07 3.46
C PHE A 361 -13.86 -3.71 3.16
N LYS A 362 -13.50 -2.42 3.14
CA LYS A 362 -12.11 -1.98 3.04
C LYS A 362 -11.25 -2.53 4.17
N LYS A 363 -11.75 -2.51 5.40
CA LYS A 363 -11.06 -3.09 6.56
C LYS A 363 -10.85 -4.58 6.37
N TYR A 364 -11.89 -5.30 5.95
CA TYR A 364 -11.79 -6.73 5.67
C TYR A 364 -10.75 -7.05 4.58
N LEU A 365 -10.81 -6.35 3.45
CA LEU A 365 -9.84 -6.54 2.36
C LEU A 365 -8.43 -6.14 2.76
N MET A 366 -8.27 -5.11 3.60
CA MET A 366 -6.96 -4.72 4.09
C MET A 366 -6.36 -5.84 4.96
N VAL A 367 -7.13 -6.40 5.88
CA VAL A 367 -6.68 -7.56 6.67
C VAL A 367 -6.39 -8.74 5.75
N ALA A 368 -7.32 -9.11 4.87
CA ALA A 368 -7.15 -10.22 3.94
C ALA A 368 -5.88 -10.08 3.07
N ARG A 369 -5.57 -8.85 2.65
CA ARG A 369 -4.37 -8.54 1.88
C ARG A 369 -3.08 -8.74 2.69
N TYR A 370 -3.10 -8.46 4.00
CA TYR A 370 -1.93 -8.65 4.87
C TYR A 370 -1.82 -10.07 5.40
N VAL A 371 -2.95 -10.74 5.58
CA VAL A 371 -3.04 -12.09 6.20
C VAL A 371 -2.91 -13.21 5.16
N GLY A 372 -2.87 -12.87 3.86
CA GLY A 372 -2.88 -13.90 2.81
C GLY A 372 -4.19 -14.71 2.76
N LEU A 373 -5.29 -14.19 3.30
CA LEU A 373 -6.61 -14.83 3.26
C LEU A 373 -7.21 -14.96 1.84
N TYR A 374 -6.54 -14.47 0.82
CA TYR A 374 -6.73 -14.99 -0.53
C TYR A 374 -6.17 -16.41 -0.62
N LYS A 375 -6.61 -17.28 0.31
CA LYS A 375 -6.33 -18.70 0.19
C LYS A 375 -6.87 -19.16 -1.16
N ARG A 376 -6.00 -19.86 -1.89
CA ARG A 376 -6.34 -20.57 -3.12
C ARG A 376 -7.73 -21.19 -2.94
N PRO A 377 -8.64 -21.06 -3.89
CA PRO A 377 -9.77 -21.96 -3.95
C PRO A 377 -9.17 -23.36 -3.84
N SER A 378 -9.58 -24.13 -2.86
CA SER A 378 -9.21 -25.54 -2.76
C SER A 378 -9.39 -26.18 -4.11
N GLN A 379 -8.37 -26.87 -4.58
CA GLN A 379 -8.38 -27.67 -5.79
C GLN A 379 -9.58 -28.59 -5.81
#